data_0fe80c8689341d6baaba11030dc351f7
#
_entry.id   0fe80c8689341d6baaba11030dc351f7
#
_cell.length_a   1.000
_cell.length_b   1.000
_cell.length_c   1.000
_cell.angle_alpha   90.00
_cell.angle_beta   90.00
_cell.angle_gamma   90.00
#
_symmetry.space_group_name_H-M   'P 1'
#
loop_
_entity.id
_entity.type
_entity.pdbx_description
1 polymer ?
#
loop_
_entity_poly.entity_id
_entity_poly.type
_entity_poly.pdbx_seq_one_letter_code
_entity_poly.pdbx_strand_id
1 'polypeptide(L)'
;MSAPIGMRRWAAAAAFAVLCAATGAATEGLSIGVTTTPSPPVRGEGTAFEISVTDAAGAPQAGARVSLDLIMPAHAMKENRPRVHERGAGRYVAAGTFSMGGEWIAAVEVVLPDGRRARAEFPLRVR
;
A
#
# COMPACT_ATOMS: atom_id res chain seq x y z
N MET A 1 -3.84 27.04 -30.87
CA MET A 1 -3.95 27.24 -30.07
C MET A 1 -4.49 26.62 -29.08
N SER A 2 -4.78 26.52 -28.51
CA SER A 2 -5.40 25.97 -27.57
C SER A 2 -5.17 24.75 -27.06
N ALA A 3 -4.65 24.03 -27.62
CA ALA A 3 -4.47 22.75 -27.20
C ALA A 3 -4.04 22.57 -25.85
N PRO A 4 -3.31 23.25 -25.40
CA PRO A 4 -2.72 23.07 -24.20
C PRO A 4 -3.55 22.84 -23.10
N ILE A 5 -4.64 23.12 -23.18
CA ILE A 5 -5.40 22.92 -22.17
C ILE A 5 -5.43 21.72 -21.51
N GLY A 6 -5.57 20.79 -22.15
CA GLY A 6 -5.81 19.58 -21.51
C GLY A 6 -4.87 19.17 -20.57
N MET A 7 -3.78 19.49 -20.68
CA MET A 7 -2.88 18.99 -19.86
C MET A 7 -3.00 19.26 -18.53
N ARG A 8 -3.52 20.22 -18.18
CA ARG A 8 -3.49 20.47 -16.90
C ARG A 8 -3.99 19.48 -16.04
N ARG A 9 -4.90 18.81 -16.36
CA ARG A 9 -5.41 17.91 -15.49
C ARG A 9 -4.54 16.94 -15.00
N TRP A 10 -3.63 16.63 -15.68
CA TRP A 10 -2.83 15.60 -15.28
C TRP A 10 -2.16 15.87 -14.05
N ALA A 11 -1.79 16.97 -13.90
CA ALA A 11 -1.02 17.30 -12.77
C ALA A 11 -1.68 16.93 -11.53
N ALA A 12 -2.87 17.06 -11.55
CA ALA A 12 -3.54 16.82 -10.34
C ALA A 12 -3.30 15.47 -9.86
N ALA A 13 -3.34 14.63 -10.67
CA ALA A 13 -3.24 13.30 -10.26
C ALA A 13 -1.96 13.09 -9.61
N ALA A 14 -1.05 13.68 -10.08
CA ALA A 14 0.21 13.39 -9.57
C ALA A 14 0.26 13.62 -8.13
N ALA A 15 -0.41 14.50 -7.72
CA ALA A 15 -0.28 14.87 -6.39
C ALA A 15 -0.40 13.75 -5.49
N PHE A 16 -1.17 12.83 -5.85
CA PHE A 16 -1.33 11.87 -4.96
C PHE A 16 -0.27 11.04 -4.72
N ALA A 17 0.37 10.69 -5.64
CA ALA A 17 1.33 9.70 -5.51
C ALA A 17 2.26 9.99 -4.45
N VAL A 18 2.43 11.05 -4.21
CA VAL A 18 3.33 11.34 -3.25
C VAL A 18 3.25 10.66 -2.07
N LEU A 19 2.18 10.53 -1.63
CA LEU A 19 2.11 9.98 -0.41
C LEU A 19 2.68 8.77 -0.23
N CYS A 20 2.71 8.04 -1.08
CA CYS A 20 3.12 6.78 -0.83
C CYS A 20 4.46 6.62 -0.79
N ALA A 21 5.09 7.48 -0.94
CA ALA A 21 6.43 7.34 -0.90
C ALA A 21 7.05 6.44 -0.08
N ALA A 22 6.62 5.72 0.39
CA ALA A 22 7.27 4.87 1.21
C ALA A 22 8.26 4.24 0.54
N THR A 23 9.07 3.83 0.88
CA THR A 23 10.10 3.19 0.48
C THR A 23 9.98 1.94 0.07
N GLY A 24 9.26 1.53 -0.50
CA GLY A 24 9.19 0.21 -0.85
C GLY A 24 10.24 -0.21 -1.70
N ALA A 25 10.63 -1.32 -1.66
CA ALA A 25 11.64 -1.78 -2.46
C ALA A 25 10.96 -2.34 -3.62
N ALA A 26 10.91 -1.70 -4.65
CA ALA A 26 10.28 -2.19 -5.79
C ALA A 26 11.14 -3.15 -6.47
N THR A 27 10.79 -4.36 -6.54
CA THR A 27 11.57 -5.32 -7.24
C THR A 27 10.88 -5.61 -8.52
N GLU A 28 11.61 -5.95 -9.51
CA GLU A 28 11.09 -6.35 -10.81
C GLU A 28 10.17 -5.30 -11.43
N GLY A 29 10.49 -4.07 -11.20
CA GLY A 29 9.75 -2.99 -11.83
C GLY A 29 8.38 -2.71 -11.26
N LEU A 30 8.08 -3.24 -10.10
CA LEU A 30 6.79 -2.99 -9.49
C LEU A 30 6.89 -1.95 -8.39
N SER A 31 5.87 -1.16 -8.23
CA SER A 31 5.79 -0.18 -7.16
C SER A 31 4.59 -0.48 -6.30
N ILE A 32 4.75 -0.39 -5.00
CA ILE A 32 3.68 -0.66 -4.07
C ILE A 32 3.43 0.58 -3.22
N GLY A 33 2.19 0.97 -3.07
CA GLY A 33 1.80 2.06 -2.19
C GLY A 33 0.80 1.59 -1.17
N VAL A 34 0.79 2.17 0.01
CA VAL A 34 -0.16 1.83 1.05
C VAL A 34 -0.69 3.08 1.70
N THR A 35 -2.00 3.15 1.87
CA THR A 35 -2.59 4.22 2.66
C THR A 35 -3.47 3.60 3.71
N THR A 36 -3.68 4.30 4.81
CA THR A 36 -4.52 3.82 5.90
C THR A 36 -5.61 4.81 6.22
N THR A 37 -6.73 4.31 6.71
CA THR A 37 -7.82 5.15 7.22
C THR A 37 -8.27 4.55 8.55
N PRO A 38 -8.15 5.25 9.64
CA PRO A 38 -7.65 6.60 9.79
C PRO A 38 -6.13 6.69 9.60
N SER A 39 -5.65 7.87 9.40
CA SER A 39 -4.22 8.09 9.25
C SER A 39 -3.83 9.21 10.21
N PRO A 40 -3.07 8.92 11.27
CA PRO A 40 -2.48 7.61 11.55
C PRO A 40 -3.51 6.64 12.10
N PRO A 41 -3.21 5.36 12.07
CA PRO A 41 -4.10 4.36 12.65
C PRO A 41 -4.21 4.53 14.16
N VAL A 42 -5.32 4.04 14.73
CA VAL A 42 -5.56 4.15 16.15
C VAL A 42 -5.75 2.74 16.73
N ARG A 43 -5.05 2.45 17.81
CA ARG A 43 -5.15 1.13 18.41
C ARG A 43 -6.59 0.84 18.83
N GLY A 44 -6.98 -0.38 18.72
CA GLY A 44 -8.32 -0.79 19.13
C GLY A 44 -9.42 -0.47 18.14
N GLU A 45 -9.11 0.32 17.12
CA GLU A 45 -10.11 0.67 16.11
C GLU A 45 -9.78 0.02 14.82
N GLY A 46 -10.77 -0.26 14.02
CA GLY A 46 -10.51 -0.84 12.71
C GLY A 46 -9.75 0.12 11.82
N THR A 47 -8.80 -0.39 11.11
CA THR A 47 -8.02 0.40 10.16
C THR A 47 -8.22 -0.20 8.78
N ALA A 48 -8.57 0.63 7.83
CA ALA A 48 -8.69 0.20 6.45
C ALA A 48 -7.38 0.47 5.74
N PHE A 49 -6.90 -0.51 5.00
CA PHE A 49 -5.67 -0.36 4.22
C PHE A 49 -6.02 -0.39 2.76
N GLU A 50 -5.44 0.51 1.99
CA GLU A 50 -5.58 0.46 0.55
C GLU A 50 -4.19 0.29 -0.02
N ILE A 51 -3.97 -0.75 -0.80
CA ILE A 51 -2.69 -1.08 -1.37
C ILE A 51 -2.79 -0.89 -2.87
N SER A 52 -1.84 -0.21 -3.47
CA SER A 52 -1.81 -0.05 -4.90
C SER A 52 -0.58 -0.71 -5.48
N VAL A 53 -0.72 -1.35 -6.62
CA VAL A 53 0.38 -2.02 -7.29
C VAL A 53 0.44 -1.52 -8.72
N THR A 54 1.57 -0.97 -9.10
CA THR A 54 1.75 -0.46 -10.47
C THR A 54 3.08 -0.94 -11.00
N ASP A 55 3.24 -0.90 -12.30
CA ASP A 55 4.51 -1.26 -12.91
C ASP A 55 5.35 0.01 -13.10
N ALA A 56 6.49 -0.14 -13.73
CA ALA A 56 7.40 0.98 -13.90
C ALA A 56 6.80 2.11 -14.72
N ALA A 57 5.85 1.82 -15.54
CA ALA A 57 5.21 2.85 -16.34
C ALA A 57 3.99 3.45 -15.63
N GLY A 58 3.71 3.01 -14.43
CA GLY A 58 2.56 3.49 -13.70
C GLY A 58 1.27 2.76 -14.01
N ALA A 59 1.33 1.69 -14.75
CA ALA A 59 0.12 0.97 -15.11
C ALA A 59 -0.32 0.07 -13.95
N PRO A 60 -1.60 0.09 -13.59
CA PRO A 60 -2.08 -0.73 -12.49
C PRO A 60 -1.96 -2.21 -12.80
N GLN A 61 -1.64 -2.99 -11.81
CA GLN A 61 -1.44 -4.42 -12.00
C GLN A 61 -2.54 -5.20 -11.29
N ALA A 62 -3.37 -5.87 -12.03
CA ALA A 62 -4.48 -6.63 -11.50
C ALA A 62 -4.09 -8.09 -11.32
N GLY A 63 -4.86 -8.82 -10.56
CA GLY A 63 -4.69 -10.25 -10.42
C GLY A 63 -3.53 -10.68 -9.55
N ALA A 64 -2.96 -9.81 -8.80
CA ALA A 64 -1.83 -10.14 -7.96
C ALA A 64 -2.27 -10.85 -6.70
N ARG A 65 -1.37 -11.67 -6.16
CA ARG A 65 -1.57 -12.22 -4.85
C ARG A 65 -0.85 -11.26 -3.91
N VAL A 66 -1.57 -10.62 -3.05
CA VAL A 66 -1.02 -9.60 -2.16
C VAL A 66 -1.19 -10.06 -0.72
N SER A 67 -0.14 -10.00 0.06
CA SER A 67 -0.22 -10.30 1.48
C SER A 67 0.24 -9.11 2.29
N LEU A 68 -0.35 -8.94 3.46
CA LEU A 68 -0.06 -7.84 4.35
C LEU A 68 0.23 -8.39 5.73
N ASP A 69 1.37 -8.03 6.29
CA ASP A 69 1.73 -8.40 7.63
C ASP A 69 1.91 -7.15 8.45
N LEU A 70 1.28 -7.09 9.61
CA LEU A 70 1.45 -5.95 10.51
C LEU A 70 2.37 -6.40 11.65
N ILE A 71 3.54 -5.81 11.70
CA ILE A 71 4.60 -6.22 12.60
C ILE A 71 4.96 -5.10 13.56
N MET A 72 5.12 -5.43 14.83
CA MET A 72 5.60 -4.48 15.79
C MET A 72 7.00 -4.91 16.20
N PRO A 73 8.03 -4.29 15.67
CA PRO A 73 9.40 -4.75 15.89
C PRO A 73 9.85 -4.81 17.33
N ALA A 74 9.32 -3.95 18.15
CA ALA A 74 9.76 -3.88 19.53
C ALA A 74 9.23 -5.02 20.38
N HIS A 75 8.26 -5.75 19.92
CA HIS A 75 7.64 -6.78 20.72
C HIS A 75 7.33 -8.01 19.90
N ALA A 76 7.56 -9.18 20.45
CA ALA A 76 7.20 -10.39 19.78
C ALA A 76 5.68 -10.54 19.91
N MET A 77 4.99 -10.64 18.82
CA MET A 77 3.55 -10.71 18.84
C MET A 77 3.08 -11.82 17.96
N LYS A 78 1.82 -12.19 18.13
CA LYS A 78 1.23 -13.17 17.24
C LYS A 78 1.12 -12.55 15.90
N GLU A 79 1.02 -13.37 14.89
CA GLU A 79 0.88 -12.90 13.54
C GLU A 79 -0.34 -12.03 13.40
N ASN A 80 -0.22 -10.98 12.64
CA ASN A 80 -1.32 -10.10 12.37
C ASN A 80 -1.35 -9.93 10.86
N ARG A 81 -2.11 -10.78 10.18
CA ARG A 81 -2.14 -10.80 8.73
C ARG A 81 -3.55 -10.59 8.22
N PRO A 82 -3.96 -9.36 8.05
CA PRO A 82 -5.28 -9.08 7.53
C PRO A 82 -5.45 -9.67 6.15
N ARG A 83 -6.63 -10.14 5.85
CA ARG A 83 -6.91 -10.69 4.55
C ARG A 83 -7.03 -9.57 3.53
N VAL A 84 -6.39 -9.71 2.41
CA VAL A 84 -6.39 -8.71 1.36
C VAL A 84 -7.32 -9.13 0.25
N HIS A 85 -8.14 -8.20 -0.22
CA HIS A 85 -9.08 -8.44 -1.31
C HIS A 85 -8.80 -7.50 -2.47
N GLU A 86 -8.88 -8.01 -3.66
CA GLU A 86 -8.67 -7.17 -4.83
C GLU A 86 -9.92 -6.35 -5.11
N ARG A 87 -9.71 -5.06 -5.39
CA ARG A 87 -10.80 -4.20 -5.71
C ARG A 87 -10.82 -3.84 -7.15
N GLY A 88 -9.87 -4.25 -7.93
CA GLY A 88 -9.75 -3.95 -9.35
C GLY A 88 -8.81 -2.79 -9.62
N ALA A 89 -8.35 -2.69 -10.83
CA ALA A 89 -7.48 -1.61 -11.26
C ALA A 89 -6.21 -1.49 -10.41
N GLY A 90 -5.66 -2.60 -10.03
CA GLY A 90 -4.41 -2.58 -9.26
C GLY A 90 -4.60 -2.13 -7.84
N ARG A 91 -5.81 -2.12 -7.33
CA ARG A 91 -6.08 -1.70 -5.96
C ARG A 91 -6.52 -2.87 -5.13
N TYR A 92 -5.99 -2.98 -3.93
CA TYR A 92 -6.27 -4.07 -3.03
C TYR A 92 -6.60 -3.48 -1.66
N VAL A 93 -7.52 -4.05 -0.95
CA VAL A 93 -7.96 -3.51 0.33
C VAL A 93 -7.90 -4.56 1.42
N ALA A 94 -7.66 -4.12 2.62
CA ALA A 94 -7.65 -4.99 3.78
C ALA A 94 -8.14 -4.21 4.99
N ALA A 95 -8.59 -4.92 6.01
CA ALA A 95 -9.00 -4.28 7.25
C ALA A 95 -8.29 -4.99 8.39
N GLY A 96 -7.72 -4.25 9.28
CA GLY A 96 -6.99 -4.83 10.39
C GLY A 96 -7.15 -4.00 11.64
N THR A 97 -6.62 -4.50 12.75
CA THR A 97 -6.69 -3.81 14.01
C THR A 97 -5.34 -3.88 14.69
N PHE A 98 -4.93 -2.80 15.31
CA PHE A 98 -3.69 -2.77 16.04
C PHE A 98 -4.00 -2.88 17.53
N SER A 99 -3.37 -3.82 18.20
CA SER A 99 -3.63 -4.04 19.61
C SER A 99 -2.87 -3.09 20.51
N MET A 100 -1.84 -2.45 20.01
CA MET A 100 -1.04 -1.55 20.80
C MET A 100 -0.65 -0.35 19.97
N GLY A 101 -0.45 0.77 20.64
CA GLY A 101 0.10 1.94 19.97
C GLY A 101 1.60 1.80 19.84
N GLY A 102 2.21 2.63 19.05
CA GLY A 102 3.65 2.65 18.86
C GLY A 102 4.04 2.49 17.42
N GLU A 103 5.23 2.03 17.20
CA GLU A 103 5.75 1.91 15.84
C GLU A 103 5.55 0.52 15.31
N TRP A 104 4.94 0.45 14.17
CA TRP A 104 4.65 -0.80 13.49
C TRP A 104 5.18 -0.75 12.08
N ILE A 105 5.24 -1.89 11.44
CA ILE A 105 5.62 -1.98 10.04
C ILE A 105 4.52 -2.75 9.31
N ALA A 106 4.07 -2.20 8.21
CA ALA A 106 3.18 -2.92 7.31
C ALA A 106 4.04 -3.50 6.20
N ALA A 107 4.21 -4.80 6.20
CA ALA A 107 5.02 -5.46 5.19
C ALA A 107 4.09 -6.03 4.13
N VAL A 108 4.30 -5.63 2.90
CA VAL A 108 3.45 -6.03 1.79
C VAL A 108 4.26 -6.85 0.81
N GLU A 109 3.70 -7.97 0.39
CA GLU A 109 4.35 -8.78 -0.61
C GLU A 109 3.40 -9.01 -1.75
N VAL A 110 3.84 -8.87 -2.97
CA VAL A 110 3.03 -8.97 -4.15
C VAL A 110 3.62 -9.98 -5.10
N VAL A 111 2.80 -10.87 -5.62
CA VAL A 111 3.22 -11.82 -6.65
C VAL A 111 2.22 -11.72 -7.79
N LEU A 112 2.70 -11.34 -8.97
CA LEU A 112 1.84 -11.21 -10.13
C LEU A 112 1.63 -12.54 -10.82
N PRO A 113 0.60 -12.67 -11.63
CA PRO A 113 0.34 -13.91 -12.34
C PRO A 113 1.50 -14.36 -13.22
N ASP A 114 2.28 -13.44 -13.73
CA ASP A 114 3.40 -13.78 -14.58
C ASP A 114 4.66 -14.10 -13.78
N GLY A 115 4.57 -14.11 -12.46
CA GLY A 115 5.69 -14.48 -11.60
C GLY A 115 6.51 -13.33 -11.08
N ARG A 116 6.28 -12.11 -11.54
CA ARG A 116 7.03 -10.98 -11.00
C ARG A 116 6.63 -10.76 -9.55
N ARG A 117 7.55 -10.35 -8.73
CA ARG A 117 7.28 -10.15 -7.32
C ARG A 117 7.86 -8.86 -6.81
N ALA A 118 7.29 -8.34 -5.77
CA ALA A 118 7.80 -7.15 -5.11
C ALA A 118 7.49 -7.24 -3.63
N ARG A 119 8.27 -6.54 -2.84
CA ARG A 119 8.06 -6.48 -1.42
C ARG A 119 8.36 -5.08 -0.94
N ALA A 120 7.59 -4.59 -0.01
CA ALA A 120 7.79 -3.26 0.53
C ALA A 120 7.42 -3.23 2.00
N GLU A 121 8.09 -2.40 2.78
CA GLU A 121 7.80 -2.22 4.18
C GLU A 121 7.47 -0.78 4.45
N PHE A 122 6.37 -0.53 5.15
CA PHE A 122 5.90 0.82 5.39
C PHE A 122 5.80 1.05 6.88
N PRO A 123 6.60 1.95 7.43
CA PRO A 123 6.52 2.25 8.85
C PRO A 123 5.22 2.97 9.17
N LEU A 124 4.60 2.58 10.26
CA LEU A 124 3.37 3.20 10.70
C LEU A 124 3.48 3.58 12.15
N ARG A 125 2.90 4.73 12.50
CA ARG A 125 2.84 5.12 13.87
C ARG A 125 1.41 4.97 14.30
N VAL A 126 1.14 4.12 15.26
CA VAL A 126 -0.21 3.85 15.73
C VAL A 126 -0.45 4.62 17.03
N ARG A 127 -1.54 5.36 17.07
CA ARG A 127 -1.85 6.17 18.23
C ARG A 127 -2.59 5.41 19.28
#